data_aa836ecf824b6383915ed3be89ef7632
#
_entry.id   aa836ecf824b6383915ed3be89ef7632
#
_cell.length_a   1.000
_cell.length_b   1.000
_cell.length_c   1.000
_cell.angle_alpha   90.00
_cell.angle_beta   90.00
_cell.angle_gamma   90.00
#
_symmetry.space_group_name_H-M   'P 1'
#
loop_
_entity.id
_entity.type
_entity.pdbx_description
1 polymer ?
#
loop_
_entity_poly.entity_id
_entity_poly.type
_entity_poly.pdbx_seq_one_letter_code
_entity_poly.pdbx_strand_id
1 'polypeptide(L)'
;MVTAHGEGRSGSHYARIRQGILEGRTGPGTVLIPSALSAQYNVSRTPVREALIRLEQDGLVEQATRGYVVRTRTPEEILQICEARIALEATMAQAAAVRRTELDLARLVHVHEATAATTDPVELRTLNSEWHVVLRDAGHNPTISELMERLDAQLKAYDSYTAPATDLPDNLSQIVAEHAGILDAVSRRDAAAARDRMVAHQSRTRDLRLGAFARSARGAF
;
A
#
# COMPACT_ATOMS: atom_id res chain seq x y z
N MET A 1 -7.39 -17.67 -33.78
CA MET A 1 -6.72 -18.38 -32.68
C MET A 1 -5.62 -17.47 -32.13
N VAL A 2 -5.96 -16.52 -31.25
CA VAL A 2 -5.04 -15.54 -30.69
C VAL A 2 -4.58 -16.08 -29.33
N THR A 3 -3.28 -16.20 -29.17
CA THR A 3 -2.59 -16.99 -28.17
C THR A 3 -2.68 -16.36 -26.76
N ALA A 4 -3.35 -17.05 -25.83
CA ALA A 4 -3.40 -16.79 -24.40
C ALA A 4 -2.04 -16.95 -23.65
N HIS A 5 -0.91 -16.95 -24.36
CA HIS A 5 0.43 -17.19 -23.81
C HIS A 5 1.21 -15.91 -23.46
N GLY A 6 0.69 -14.71 -23.79
CA GLY A 6 1.37 -13.44 -23.54
C GLY A 6 1.14 -12.90 -22.13
N GLU A 7 -0.07 -12.97 -21.63
CA GLU A 7 -0.47 -12.32 -20.37
C GLU A 7 0.18 -12.94 -19.12
N GLY A 8 0.38 -14.25 -19.09
CA GLY A 8 1.01 -14.92 -17.94
C GLY A 8 2.50 -14.59 -17.74
N ARG A 9 3.24 -14.31 -18.84
CA ARG A 9 4.67 -14.01 -18.78
C ARG A 9 4.95 -12.54 -18.45
N SER A 10 4.17 -11.61 -18.99
CA SER A 10 4.27 -10.18 -18.67
C SER A 10 3.87 -9.92 -17.21
N GLY A 11 2.83 -10.58 -16.70
CA GLY A 11 2.43 -10.55 -15.29
C GLY A 11 3.54 -11.03 -14.34
N SER A 12 4.29 -12.05 -14.72
CA SER A 12 5.42 -12.57 -13.95
C SER A 12 6.58 -11.55 -13.85
N HIS A 13 6.94 -10.85 -14.94
CA HIS A 13 8.03 -9.86 -14.92
C HIS A 13 7.62 -8.59 -14.18
N TYR A 14 6.40 -8.12 -14.37
CA TYR A 14 5.83 -7.03 -13.59
C TYR A 14 5.89 -7.33 -12.09
N ALA A 15 5.37 -8.48 -11.65
CA ALA A 15 5.37 -8.86 -10.24
C ALA A 15 6.79 -8.93 -9.67
N ARG A 16 7.76 -9.49 -10.41
CA ARG A 16 9.15 -9.62 -9.98
C ARG A 16 9.84 -8.26 -9.81
N ILE A 17 9.68 -7.35 -10.78
CA ILE A 17 10.27 -6.01 -10.71
C ILE A 17 9.59 -5.22 -9.59
N ARG A 18 8.25 -5.25 -9.53
CA ARG A 18 7.46 -4.61 -8.48
C ARG A 18 7.91 -5.06 -7.08
N GLN A 19 8.03 -6.36 -6.88
CA GLN A 19 8.49 -6.89 -5.60
C GLN A 19 9.89 -6.38 -5.23
N GLY A 20 10.83 -6.33 -6.19
CA GLY A 20 12.17 -5.78 -5.97
C GLY A 20 12.14 -4.32 -5.49
N ILE A 21 11.24 -3.51 -6.05
CA ILE A 21 11.04 -2.11 -5.63
C ILE A 21 10.41 -2.04 -4.24
N LEU A 22 9.33 -2.79 -3.99
CA LEU A 22 8.61 -2.77 -2.71
C LEU A 22 9.40 -3.33 -1.52
N GLU A 23 10.42 -4.13 -1.78
CA GLU A 23 11.33 -4.67 -0.77
C GLU A 23 12.65 -3.88 -0.66
N GLY A 24 12.79 -2.78 -1.40
CA GLY A 24 13.97 -1.93 -1.37
C GLY A 24 15.21 -2.50 -2.08
N ARG A 25 15.12 -3.69 -2.69
CA ARG A 25 16.24 -4.27 -3.46
C ARG A 25 16.56 -3.46 -4.72
N THR A 26 15.57 -2.75 -5.25
CA THR A 26 15.71 -1.83 -6.38
C THR A 26 15.30 -0.45 -5.89
N GLY A 27 16.27 0.30 -5.37
CA GLY A 27 16.02 1.58 -4.70
C GLY A 27 15.75 2.74 -5.65
N PRO A 28 15.35 3.91 -5.10
CA PRO A 28 15.09 5.12 -5.87
C PRO A 28 16.29 5.54 -6.73
N GLY A 29 16.00 6.11 -7.89
CA GLY A 29 17.04 6.53 -8.85
C GLY A 29 17.67 5.39 -9.65
N THR A 30 17.33 4.11 -9.33
CA THR A 30 17.83 2.98 -10.11
C THR A 30 17.25 3.00 -11.52
N VAL A 31 18.12 2.96 -12.53
CA VAL A 31 17.73 2.96 -13.93
C VAL A 31 17.41 1.53 -14.39
N LEU A 32 16.21 1.34 -14.92
CA LEU A 32 15.68 0.09 -15.43
C LEU A 32 15.72 0.11 -16.97
N ILE A 33 16.74 -0.52 -17.56
CA ILE A 33 16.92 -0.58 -19.00
C ILE A 33 16.25 -1.83 -19.55
N PRO A 34 15.24 -1.73 -20.46
CA PRO A 34 14.51 -2.89 -20.98
C PRO A 34 15.40 -3.98 -21.59
N SER A 35 16.47 -3.60 -22.30
CA SER A 35 17.41 -4.58 -22.90
C SER A 35 18.24 -5.32 -21.85
N ALA A 36 18.67 -4.64 -20.79
CA ALA A 36 19.43 -5.26 -19.71
C ALA A 36 18.54 -6.24 -18.92
N LEU A 37 17.30 -5.83 -18.57
CA LEU A 37 16.33 -6.70 -17.90
C LEU A 37 15.93 -7.90 -18.77
N SER A 38 15.80 -7.71 -20.10
CA SER A 38 15.52 -8.80 -21.04
C SER A 38 16.63 -9.84 -21.04
N ALA A 39 17.88 -9.40 -21.06
CA ALA A 39 19.04 -10.29 -20.95
C ALA A 39 19.10 -11.00 -19.60
N GLN A 40 18.87 -10.26 -18.49
CA GLN A 40 18.87 -10.82 -17.13
C GLN A 40 17.80 -11.88 -16.92
N TYR A 41 16.61 -11.69 -17.53
CA TYR A 41 15.48 -12.62 -17.37
C TYR A 41 15.41 -13.68 -18.49
N ASN A 42 16.34 -13.62 -19.45
CA ASN A 42 16.37 -14.49 -20.63
C ASN A 42 15.03 -14.52 -21.39
N VAL A 43 14.50 -13.32 -21.71
CA VAL A 43 13.22 -13.12 -22.41
C VAL A 43 13.34 -12.04 -23.48
N SER A 44 12.33 -11.93 -24.36
CA SER A 44 12.26 -10.85 -25.34
C SER A 44 12.00 -9.50 -24.67
N ARG A 45 12.23 -8.39 -25.38
CA ARG A 45 12.07 -7.03 -24.84
C ARG A 45 10.61 -6.63 -24.61
N THR A 46 9.67 -7.20 -25.36
CA THR A 46 8.25 -6.83 -25.32
C THR A 46 7.64 -7.02 -23.92
N PRO A 47 7.65 -8.23 -23.30
CA PRO A 47 7.04 -8.42 -21.98
C PRO A 47 7.70 -7.58 -20.87
N VAL A 48 8.99 -7.24 -21.01
CA VAL A 48 9.67 -6.35 -20.06
C VAL A 48 9.19 -4.92 -20.22
N ARG A 49 9.02 -4.44 -21.47
CA ARG A 49 8.48 -3.07 -21.72
C ARG A 49 7.06 -2.94 -21.20
N GLU A 50 6.20 -3.92 -21.43
CA GLU A 50 4.83 -3.95 -20.89
C GLU A 50 4.82 -3.90 -19.37
N ALA A 51 5.70 -4.67 -18.72
CA ALA A 51 5.85 -4.64 -17.26
C ALA A 51 6.28 -3.25 -16.75
N LEU A 52 7.24 -2.58 -17.44
CA LEU A 52 7.70 -1.24 -17.06
C LEU A 52 6.62 -0.17 -17.29
N ILE A 53 5.82 -0.26 -18.36
CA ILE A 53 4.67 0.62 -18.59
C ILE A 53 3.64 0.48 -17.46
N ARG A 54 3.34 -0.74 -17.02
CA ARG A 54 2.43 -0.96 -15.88
C ARG A 54 2.99 -0.39 -14.58
N LEU A 55 4.29 -0.54 -14.32
CA LEU A 55 4.94 0.06 -13.16
C LEU A 55 4.92 1.59 -13.18
N GLU A 56 4.99 2.19 -14.37
CA GLU A 56 4.81 3.63 -14.57
C GLU A 56 3.37 4.06 -14.26
N GLN A 57 2.37 3.31 -14.74
CA GLN A 57 0.96 3.54 -14.41
C GLN A 57 0.68 3.42 -12.90
N ASP A 58 1.40 2.53 -12.19
CA ASP A 58 1.35 2.41 -10.74
C ASP A 58 2.10 3.53 -10.02
N GLY A 59 2.85 4.37 -10.74
CA GLY A 59 3.66 5.45 -10.19
C GLY A 59 4.90 4.99 -9.41
N LEU A 60 5.38 3.77 -9.67
CA LEU A 60 6.59 3.22 -9.05
C LEU A 60 7.87 3.58 -9.83
N VAL A 61 7.74 3.77 -11.12
CA VAL A 61 8.82 4.21 -12.01
C VAL A 61 8.35 5.38 -12.86
N GLU A 62 9.28 6.09 -13.46
CA GLU A 62 9.01 7.14 -14.46
C GLU A 62 9.92 6.98 -15.66
N GLN A 63 9.48 7.50 -16.79
CA GLN A 63 10.25 7.43 -18.04
C GLN A 63 11.52 8.28 -17.94
N ALA A 64 12.64 7.72 -18.40
CA ALA A 64 13.93 8.38 -18.44
C ALA A 64 14.51 8.32 -19.87
N THR A 65 15.59 9.06 -20.13
CA THR A 65 16.24 9.10 -21.45
C THR A 65 16.62 7.71 -21.97
N ARG A 66 16.96 6.78 -21.09
CA ARG A 66 17.35 5.40 -21.43
C ARG A 66 16.53 4.37 -20.65
N GLY A 67 15.22 4.32 -20.88
CA GLY A 67 14.33 3.37 -20.21
C GLY A 67 13.50 4.02 -19.12
N TYR A 68 13.54 3.46 -17.91
CA TYR A 68 12.76 3.92 -16.76
C TYR A 68 13.67 4.11 -15.55
N VAL A 69 13.24 4.93 -14.59
CA VAL A 69 13.92 5.11 -13.32
C VAL A 69 12.94 4.88 -12.16
N VAL A 70 13.38 4.23 -11.11
CA VAL A 70 12.57 4.08 -9.90
C VAL A 70 12.38 5.46 -9.28
N ARG A 71 11.12 5.85 -9.06
CA ARG A 71 10.77 7.20 -8.58
C ARG A 71 11.38 7.47 -7.21
N THR A 72 11.97 8.65 -7.10
CA THR A 72 12.30 9.27 -5.81
C THR A 72 11.15 10.20 -5.44
N ARG A 73 10.63 10.10 -4.21
CA ARG A 73 9.54 10.95 -3.73
C ARG A 73 10.02 11.85 -2.62
N THR A 74 9.51 13.08 -2.61
CA THR A 74 9.74 14.01 -1.51
C THR A 74 8.80 13.71 -0.33
N PRO A 75 9.11 14.18 0.88
CA PRO A 75 8.20 14.13 2.02
C PRO A 75 6.82 14.73 1.71
N GLU A 76 6.77 15.83 0.97
CA GLU A 76 5.54 16.52 0.56
C GLU A 76 4.67 15.63 -0.34
N GLU A 77 5.26 14.94 -1.33
CA GLU A 77 4.54 13.99 -2.17
C GLU A 77 3.96 12.82 -1.35
N ILE A 78 4.69 12.36 -0.34
CA ILE A 78 4.21 11.31 0.57
C ILE A 78 3.03 11.80 1.41
N LEU A 79 3.07 13.02 1.91
CA LEU A 79 1.93 13.61 2.64
C LEU A 79 0.70 13.76 1.75
N GLN A 80 0.85 14.12 0.47
CA GLN A 80 -0.24 14.16 -0.51
C GLN A 80 -0.85 12.76 -0.75
N ILE A 81 -0.01 11.71 -0.81
CA ILE A 81 -0.50 10.33 -0.88
C ILE A 81 -1.30 9.97 0.38
N CYS A 82 -0.82 10.36 1.56
CA CYS A 82 -1.57 10.15 2.80
C CYS A 82 -2.93 10.86 2.80
N GLU A 83 -3.01 12.10 2.30
CA GLU A 83 -4.28 12.84 2.17
C GLU A 83 -5.28 12.12 1.25
N ALA A 84 -4.83 11.64 0.08
CA ALA A 84 -5.66 10.86 -0.82
C ALA A 84 -6.15 9.55 -0.16
N ARG A 85 -5.26 8.86 0.58
CA ARG A 85 -5.62 7.65 1.33
C ARG A 85 -6.65 7.92 2.42
N ILE A 86 -6.53 9.01 3.20
CA ILE A 86 -7.53 9.39 4.20
C ILE A 86 -8.92 9.49 3.57
N ALA A 87 -9.05 10.18 2.44
CA ALA A 87 -10.32 10.36 1.76
C ALA A 87 -10.92 9.03 1.26
N LEU A 88 -10.09 8.18 0.63
CA LEU A 88 -10.53 6.91 0.05
C LEU A 88 -10.83 5.86 1.13
N GLU A 89 -9.97 5.69 2.13
CA GLU A 89 -10.18 4.75 3.25
C GLU A 89 -11.43 5.11 4.05
N ALA A 90 -11.67 6.39 4.34
CA ALA A 90 -12.87 6.85 5.02
C ALA A 90 -14.13 6.53 4.22
N THR A 91 -14.08 6.71 2.89
CA THR A 91 -15.18 6.36 1.98
C THR A 91 -15.44 4.86 1.99
N MET A 92 -14.37 4.02 2.01
CA MET A 92 -14.51 2.57 2.05
C MET A 92 -15.03 2.07 3.41
N ALA A 93 -14.59 2.65 4.53
CA ALA A 93 -15.11 2.31 5.85
C ALA A 93 -16.62 2.63 5.96
N GLN A 94 -17.04 3.81 5.45
CA GLN A 94 -18.44 4.17 5.33
C GLN A 94 -19.23 3.17 4.48
N ALA A 95 -18.68 2.79 3.32
CA ALA A 95 -19.30 1.84 2.40
C ALA A 95 -19.37 0.44 3.02
N ALA A 96 -18.34 -0.01 3.73
CA ALA A 96 -18.31 -1.29 4.44
C ALA A 96 -19.44 -1.38 5.48
N ALA A 97 -19.65 -0.34 6.27
CA ALA A 97 -20.76 -0.30 7.23
C ALA A 97 -22.13 -0.53 6.57
N VAL A 98 -22.31 -0.02 5.34
CA VAL A 98 -23.59 -0.14 4.61
C VAL A 98 -23.71 -1.46 3.85
N ARG A 99 -22.62 -1.89 3.18
CA ARG A 99 -22.66 -2.94 2.14
C ARG A 99 -22.16 -4.30 2.59
N ARG A 100 -21.39 -4.37 3.70
CA ARG A 100 -20.78 -5.62 4.16
C ARG A 100 -21.79 -6.76 4.25
N THR A 101 -21.38 -7.95 3.84
CA THR A 101 -22.04 -9.21 4.13
C THR A 101 -21.65 -9.71 5.53
N GLU A 102 -22.31 -10.76 6.02
CA GLU A 102 -21.89 -11.42 7.27
C GLU A 102 -20.54 -12.14 7.12
N LEU A 103 -20.21 -12.61 5.90
CA LEU A 103 -18.89 -13.18 5.61
C LEU A 103 -17.78 -12.13 5.67
N ASP A 104 -18.03 -10.93 5.14
CA ASP A 104 -17.06 -9.83 5.22
C ASP A 104 -16.79 -9.44 6.67
N LEU A 105 -17.86 -9.35 7.48
CA LEU A 105 -17.72 -9.08 8.91
C LEU A 105 -16.91 -10.15 9.62
N ALA A 106 -17.20 -11.44 9.37
CA ALA A 106 -16.46 -12.54 9.98
C ALA A 106 -14.97 -12.51 9.62
N ARG A 107 -14.63 -12.19 8.36
CA ARG A 107 -13.23 -12.01 7.93
C ARG A 107 -12.55 -10.84 8.63
N LEU A 108 -13.24 -9.71 8.75
CA LEU A 108 -12.70 -8.52 9.40
C LEU A 108 -12.46 -8.75 10.90
N VAL A 109 -13.37 -9.45 11.59
CA VAL A 109 -13.20 -9.88 12.98
C VAL A 109 -12.00 -10.80 13.12
N HIS A 110 -11.89 -11.83 12.25
CA HIS A 110 -10.78 -12.79 12.30
C HIS A 110 -9.40 -12.12 12.18
N VAL A 111 -9.22 -11.23 11.20
CA VAL A 111 -7.95 -10.52 11.04
C VAL A 111 -7.69 -9.56 12.21
N HIS A 112 -8.73 -8.92 12.75
CA HIS A 112 -8.60 -8.07 13.94
C HIS A 112 -8.14 -8.87 15.16
N GLU A 113 -8.74 -10.03 15.43
CA GLU A 113 -8.35 -10.92 16.54
C GLU A 113 -6.91 -11.42 16.38
N ALA A 114 -6.51 -11.82 15.17
CA ALA A 114 -5.14 -12.20 14.87
C ALA A 114 -4.15 -11.04 15.13
N THR A 115 -4.53 -9.81 14.71
CA THR A 115 -3.72 -8.61 14.96
C THR A 115 -3.57 -8.32 16.46
N ALA A 116 -4.62 -8.52 17.25
CA ALA A 116 -4.59 -8.31 18.69
C ALA A 116 -3.80 -9.39 19.46
N ALA A 117 -3.67 -10.58 18.87
CA ALA A 117 -3.02 -11.73 19.51
C ALA A 117 -1.50 -11.78 19.27
N THR A 118 -1.00 -11.17 18.17
CA THR A 118 0.43 -11.23 17.83
C THR A 118 1.25 -10.17 18.58
N THR A 119 2.47 -10.55 18.95
CA THR A 119 3.49 -9.63 19.48
C THR A 119 4.69 -9.48 18.53
N ASP A 120 4.70 -10.23 17.42
CA ASP A 120 5.74 -10.12 16.40
C ASP A 120 5.54 -8.85 15.54
N PRO A 121 6.48 -7.92 15.53
CA PRO A 121 6.35 -6.67 14.76
C PRO A 121 6.24 -6.89 13.25
N VAL A 122 6.80 -7.96 12.70
CA VAL A 122 6.73 -8.25 11.25
C VAL A 122 5.34 -8.78 10.89
N GLU A 123 4.85 -9.74 11.66
CA GLU A 123 3.52 -10.31 11.51
C GLU A 123 2.45 -9.22 11.70
N LEU A 124 2.62 -8.38 12.70
CA LEU A 124 1.68 -7.29 12.99
C LEU A 124 1.56 -6.29 11.83
N ARG A 125 2.68 -5.90 11.18
CA ARG A 125 2.62 -5.06 9.97
C ARG A 125 1.84 -5.73 8.84
N THR A 126 2.01 -7.03 8.69
CA THR A 126 1.32 -7.81 7.66
C THR A 126 -0.19 -7.84 7.94
N LEU A 127 -0.57 -8.19 9.17
CA LEU A 127 -1.97 -8.24 9.61
C LEU A 127 -2.65 -6.86 9.58
N ASN A 128 -1.93 -5.80 9.97
CA ASN A 128 -2.43 -4.43 9.85
C ASN A 128 -2.76 -4.07 8.39
N SER A 129 -1.86 -4.41 7.47
CA SER A 129 -2.10 -4.17 6.04
C SER A 129 -3.27 -5.00 5.51
N GLU A 130 -3.36 -6.27 5.91
CA GLU A 130 -4.44 -7.18 5.56
C GLU A 130 -5.79 -6.69 6.09
N TRP A 131 -5.83 -6.19 7.32
CA TRP A 131 -7.05 -5.64 7.92
C TRP A 131 -7.64 -4.51 7.07
N HIS A 132 -6.81 -3.58 6.59
CA HIS A 132 -7.25 -2.52 5.70
C HIS A 132 -7.76 -3.05 4.34
N VAL A 133 -7.13 -4.08 3.80
CA VAL A 133 -7.59 -4.73 2.55
C VAL A 133 -8.97 -5.35 2.77
N VAL A 134 -9.14 -6.15 3.83
CA VAL A 134 -10.44 -6.80 4.15
C VAL A 134 -11.54 -5.77 4.39
N LEU A 135 -11.24 -4.66 5.09
CA LEU A 135 -12.21 -3.57 5.27
C LEU A 135 -12.61 -2.93 3.93
N ARG A 136 -11.65 -2.69 3.04
CA ARG A 136 -11.93 -2.14 1.68
C ARG A 136 -12.79 -3.10 0.86
N ASP A 137 -12.47 -4.39 0.89
CA ASP A 137 -13.25 -5.42 0.18
C ASP A 137 -14.71 -5.44 0.65
N ALA A 138 -14.93 -5.30 1.97
CA ALA A 138 -16.27 -5.18 2.55
C ALA A 138 -17.05 -3.93 2.09
N GLY A 139 -16.37 -2.93 1.55
CA GLY A 139 -16.97 -1.74 0.95
C GLY A 139 -17.53 -1.98 -0.46
N HIS A 140 -17.18 -3.11 -1.12
CA HIS A 140 -17.64 -3.52 -2.44
C HIS A 140 -17.53 -2.42 -3.52
N ASN A 141 -16.36 -1.76 -3.58
CA ASN A 141 -16.04 -0.78 -4.61
C ASN A 141 -14.66 -1.07 -5.22
N PRO A 142 -14.59 -1.93 -6.25
CA PRO A 142 -13.32 -2.35 -6.85
C PRO A 142 -12.51 -1.18 -7.43
N THR A 143 -13.16 -0.14 -7.94
CA THR A 143 -12.47 1.05 -8.47
C THR A 143 -11.64 1.75 -7.38
N ILE A 144 -12.21 1.95 -6.19
CA ILE A 144 -11.46 2.54 -5.07
C ILE A 144 -10.38 1.57 -4.60
N SER A 145 -10.65 0.27 -4.53
CA SER A 145 -9.65 -0.74 -4.14
C SER A 145 -8.43 -0.72 -5.06
N GLU A 146 -8.62 -0.66 -6.38
CA GLU A 146 -7.53 -0.54 -7.36
C GLU A 146 -6.70 0.75 -7.18
N LEU A 147 -7.35 1.88 -6.92
CA LEU A 147 -6.65 3.15 -6.65
C LEU A 147 -5.83 3.05 -5.36
N MET A 148 -6.38 2.44 -4.33
CA MET A 148 -5.70 2.23 -3.05
C MET A 148 -4.50 1.30 -3.17
N GLU A 149 -4.59 0.22 -3.95
CA GLU A 149 -3.45 -0.67 -4.21
C GLU A 149 -2.25 0.07 -4.81
N ARG A 150 -2.50 1.03 -5.71
CA ARG A 150 -1.44 1.87 -6.28
C ARG A 150 -0.84 2.82 -5.25
N LEU A 151 -1.67 3.48 -4.43
CA LEU A 151 -1.18 4.38 -3.37
C LEU A 151 -0.41 3.62 -2.29
N ASP A 152 -0.89 2.45 -1.89
CA ASP A 152 -0.23 1.56 -0.93
C ASP A 152 1.14 1.09 -1.45
N ALA A 153 1.22 0.73 -2.73
CA ALA A 153 2.48 0.33 -3.36
C ALA A 153 3.50 1.48 -3.37
N GLN A 154 3.07 2.71 -3.69
CA GLN A 154 3.93 3.89 -3.70
C GLN A 154 4.44 4.22 -2.29
N LEU A 155 3.57 4.13 -1.28
CA LEU A 155 3.94 4.35 0.10
C LEU A 155 4.90 3.28 0.61
N LYS A 156 4.61 2.01 0.33
CA LYS A 156 5.48 0.88 0.70
C LYS A 156 6.86 0.96 0.04
N ALA A 157 6.91 1.36 -1.23
CA ALA A 157 8.19 1.58 -1.93
C ALA A 157 9.01 2.68 -1.22
N TYR A 158 8.38 3.79 -0.82
CA TYR A 158 9.05 4.85 -0.06
C TYR A 158 9.55 4.33 1.30
N ASP A 159 8.71 3.64 2.07
CA ASP A 159 9.06 3.12 3.39
C ASP A 159 10.20 2.10 3.35
N SER A 160 10.34 1.35 2.26
CA SER A 160 11.35 0.29 2.12
C SER A 160 12.80 0.80 2.20
N TYR A 161 13.05 2.10 1.96
CA TYR A 161 14.39 2.69 1.98
C TYR A 161 14.53 3.90 2.89
N THR A 162 13.44 4.42 3.48
CA THR A 162 13.50 5.63 4.33
C THR A 162 13.26 5.35 5.80
N ALA A 163 12.49 4.32 6.14
CA ALA A 163 12.18 3.96 7.51
C ALA A 163 13.02 2.75 7.93
N PRO A 164 13.86 2.84 9.01
CA PRO A 164 14.34 1.64 9.67
C PRO A 164 13.14 0.82 10.11
N ALA A 165 13.20 -0.49 9.91
CA ALA A 165 12.14 -1.42 10.31
C ALA A 165 11.81 -1.39 11.83
N THR A 166 12.60 -0.65 12.59
CA THR A 166 12.51 -0.48 14.05
C THR A 166 11.59 0.64 14.52
N ASP A 167 11.20 1.58 13.63
CA ASP A 167 10.29 2.69 14.00
C ASP A 167 8.80 2.29 13.84
N LEU A 168 8.44 1.08 14.21
CA LEU A 168 7.06 0.84 14.63
C LEU A 168 6.88 1.59 15.95
N PRO A 169 5.95 2.55 16.00
CA PRO A 169 5.73 3.27 17.23
C PRO A 169 5.35 2.31 18.36
N ASP A 170 5.63 2.71 19.60
CA ASP A 170 5.10 2.12 20.85
C ASP A 170 3.54 2.09 20.88
N ASN A 171 2.89 2.28 19.73
CA ASN A 171 1.49 2.52 19.49
C ASN A 171 0.74 1.30 18.94
N LEU A 172 1.26 0.09 19.05
CA LEU A 172 0.56 -1.10 18.54
C LEU A 172 -0.79 -1.29 19.24
N SER A 173 -0.82 -1.13 20.56
CA SER A 173 -2.06 -1.16 21.34
C SER A 173 -3.07 -0.11 20.88
N GLN A 174 -2.59 1.08 20.47
CA GLN A 174 -3.43 2.13 19.96
C GLN A 174 -4.00 1.79 18.57
N ILE A 175 -3.21 1.21 17.68
CA ILE A 175 -3.68 0.76 16.34
C ILE A 175 -4.80 -0.28 16.52
N VAL A 176 -4.58 -1.27 17.38
CA VAL A 176 -5.59 -2.31 17.68
C VAL A 176 -6.86 -1.69 18.26
N ALA A 177 -6.74 -0.74 19.18
CA ALA A 177 -7.91 -0.06 19.77
C ALA A 177 -8.68 0.78 18.74
N GLU A 178 -7.97 1.48 17.85
CA GLU A 178 -8.59 2.25 16.76
C GLU A 178 -9.32 1.34 15.77
N HIS A 179 -8.70 0.22 15.38
CA HIS A 179 -9.33 -0.79 14.52
C HIS A 179 -10.55 -1.41 15.19
N ALA A 180 -10.50 -1.71 16.49
CA ALA A 180 -11.66 -2.18 17.25
C ALA A 180 -12.83 -1.19 17.18
N GLY A 181 -12.55 0.10 17.30
CA GLY A 181 -13.57 1.13 17.19
C GLY A 181 -14.20 1.23 15.80
N ILE A 182 -13.40 1.08 14.73
CA ILE A 182 -13.90 1.06 13.35
C ILE A 182 -14.72 -0.19 13.10
N LEU A 183 -14.22 -1.36 13.53
CA LEU A 183 -14.92 -2.65 13.43
C LEU A 183 -16.29 -2.62 14.14
N ASP A 184 -16.36 -2.06 15.36
CA ASP A 184 -17.62 -1.88 16.09
C ASP A 184 -18.62 -1.02 15.28
N ALA A 185 -18.19 0.11 14.72
CA ALA A 185 -19.04 0.94 13.88
C ALA A 185 -19.53 0.20 12.62
N VAL A 186 -18.65 -0.55 11.93
CA VAL A 186 -19.01 -1.40 10.77
C VAL A 186 -19.98 -2.50 11.18
N SER A 187 -19.77 -3.15 12.33
CA SER A 187 -20.66 -4.19 12.85
C SER A 187 -22.08 -3.67 13.10
N ARG A 188 -22.20 -2.49 13.69
CA ARG A 188 -23.48 -1.82 13.96
C ARG A 188 -24.10 -1.11 12.77
N ARG A 189 -23.44 -1.16 11.60
CA ARG A 189 -23.85 -0.46 10.39
C ARG A 189 -23.93 1.06 10.57
N ASP A 190 -23.10 1.62 11.45
CA ASP A 190 -22.98 3.05 11.69
C ASP A 190 -21.97 3.64 10.69
N ALA A 191 -22.48 4.03 9.53
CA ALA A 191 -21.68 4.52 8.42
C ALA A 191 -20.93 5.85 8.75
N ALA A 192 -21.56 6.72 9.54
CA ALA A 192 -20.94 7.99 9.93
C ALA A 192 -19.78 7.76 10.90
N ALA A 193 -20.02 6.95 11.96
CA ALA A 193 -18.96 6.62 12.91
C ALA A 193 -17.81 5.85 12.26
N ALA A 194 -18.09 4.91 11.35
CA ALA A 194 -17.06 4.17 10.62
C ALA A 194 -16.15 5.11 9.81
N ARG A 195 -16.75 6.07 9.10
CA ARG A 195 -16.02 7.10 8.34
C ARG A 195 -15.17 7.96 9.27
N ASP A 196 -15.75 8.54 10.30
CA ASP A 196 -15.07 9.52 11.17
C ASP A 196 -13.92 8.87 11.95
N ARG A 197 -14.09 7.64 12.41
CA ARG A 197 -13.04 6.85 13.06
C ARG A 197 -11.90 6.51 12.10
N MET A 198 -12.19 6.18 10.84
CA MET A 198 -11.16 5.94 9.83
C MET A 198 -10.40 7.21 9.48
N VAL A 199 -11.09 8.36 9.37
CA VAL A 199 -10.43 9.67 9.20
C VAL A 199 -9.45 9.94 10.34
N ALA A 200 -9.87 9.75 11.59
CA ALA A 200 -9.02 9.96 12.77
C ALA A 200 -7.80 9.02 12.77
N HIS A 201 -8.01 7.72 12.49
CA HIS A 201 -6.97 6.71 12.41
C HIS A 201 -5.90 7.06 11.35
N GLN A 202 -6.32 7.34 10.12
CA GLN A 202 -5.39 7.65 9.01
C GLN A 202 -4.73 9.04 9.17
N SER A 203 -5.43 10.02 9.75
CA SER A 203 -4.83 11.33 10.06
C SER A 203 -3.71 11.20 11.09
N ARG A 204 -3.91 10.40 12.14
CA ARG A 204 -2.84 10.11 13.11
C ARG A 204 -1.63 9.45 12.43
N THR A 205 -1.85 8.50 11.54
CA THR A 205 -0.77 7.84 10.78
C THR A 205 0.01 8.86 9.92
N ARG A 206 -0.69 9.78 9.25
CA ARG A 206 -0.04 10.89 8.51
C ARG A 206 0.76 11.79 9.45
N ASP A 207 0.23 12.16 10.62
CA ASP A 207 0.89 13.07 11.56
C ASP A 207 2.15 12.44 12.18
N LEU A 208 2.16 11.13 12.40
CA LEU A 208 3.36 10.39 12.79
C LEU A 208 4.45 10.48 11.71
N ARG A 209 4.10 10.34 10.43
CA ARG A 209 5.04 10.53 9.31
C ARG A 209 5.56 11.95 9.23
N LEU A 210 4.69 12.95 9.37
CA LEU A 210 5.09 14.36 9.40
C LEU A 210 6.10 14.62 10.52
N GLY A 211 5.85 14.07 11.71
CA GLY A 211 6.78 14.15 12.84
C GLY A 211 8.14 13.48 12.55
N ALA A 212 8.15 12.34 11.84
CA ALA A 212 9.37 11.66 11.43
C ALA A 212 10.18 12.51 10.42
N PHE A 213 9.52 13.09 9.43
CA PHE A 213 10.16 14.01 8.46
C PHE A 213 10.79 15.22 9.14
N ALA A 214 10.07 15.84 10.09
CA ALA A 214 10.58 16.99 10.83
C ALA A 214 11.82 16.64 11.69
N ARG A 215 11.91 15.43 12.21
CA ARG A 215 13.10 14.96 12.95
C ARG A 215 14.28 14.71 12.01
N SER A 216 14.07 14.05 10.88
CA SER A 216 15.11 13.74 9.90
C SER A 216 15.75 15.02 9.32
N ALA A 217 14.95 16.07 9.10
CA ALA A 217 15.44 17.36 8.61
C ALA A 217 16.37 18.06 9.63
N ARG A 218 16.20 17.83 10.94
CA ARG A 218 17.08 18.40 11.99
C ARG A 218 18.39 17.67 12.17
N GLY A 219 18.48 16.41 11.78
CA GLY A 219 19.70 15.60 11.90
C GLY A 219 20.67 15.75 10.72
N ALA A 220 20.31 16.54 9.73
CA ALA A 220 21.12 16.79 8.52
C ALA A 220 21.97 18.08 8.59
N PHE A 221 22.10 18.72 9.81
CA PHE A 221 22.95 19.89 10.05
C PHE A 221 24.07 19.59 11.04
#